data_8dbc0a0580c05bbd0f862d0d2e2b9fe3
#
_entry.id   8dbc0a0580c05bbd0f862d0d2e2b9fe3
#
_cell.length_a   1.000
_cell.length_b   1.000
_cell.length_c   1.000
_cell.angle_alpha   90.00
_cell.angle_beta   90.00
_cell.angle_gamma   90.00
#
_symmetry.space_group_name_H-M   'P 1'
#
loop_
_entity.id
_entity.type
_entity.pdbx_description
1 polymer ?
#
loop_
_entity_poly.entity_id
_entity_poly.type
_entity_poly.pdbx_seq_one_letter_code
_entity_poly.pdbx_strand_id
1 'polypeptide(L)'
;MAIRETDVLCGHIRGIAAGNPAVTAFKGIPYAEAPTGNNRWSPPIPKKPWSGTFDAVRFGNICPQVIPQPGTFYHKEFFSYQHLETHHEDCLQLNIWTPADSKSDNLPVLVFIHGGGFQANYSFAPQFDGELMAAQGIVVVTINYRLGLFGFLAHPDLRDESPHGLAGNYGLQDQILALRWVRENIASFGGNPEQITISGGSAGASSVLMLSACPLVKGWFQGAIMQSGPLLERNFSQSETENMGKALLERYGLYSIEDARKVDASILCQYGPDLDRGESPFIQPCIDGVILPEGVRDSLQNGHLHDICYMVGCTNKEAWSMRNRFHATSEEIAHKLEHAYGHYSEAYQRVVKYSTDEEIYDFQLNHGFTEDMLAYCAAFCRMQSLHGRNPVYFYRLERELPGDDAGAFHASEHWYVFRTLDHCWRPFDGNDYQLAKAVSNYWANFIKNGDPNGGTLPVWTPYDRTSPAYMALDVQSHMQPQVTNEAVDLRVKYYCGE
;
A
#
# COMPACT_ATOMS: atom_id res chain seq x y z
N MET A 1 31.54 -8.88 -6.71
CA MET A 1 30.50 -9.80 -6.12
C MET A 1 29.62 -8.94 -5.24
N ALA A 2 28.31 -9.16 -5.31
CA ALA A 2 27.39 -8.36 -4.50
C ALA A 2 27.73 -8.41 -2.99
N ILE A 3 27.51 -7.29 -2.27
CA ILE A 3 27.80 -7.14 -0.83
C ILE A 3 27.06 -8.24 -0.05
N ARG A 4 27.76 -9.13 0.64
CA ARG A 4 27.18 -10.22 1.46
C ARG A 4 27.17 -9.90 2.95
N GLU A 5 28.07 -9.06 3.39
CA GLU A 5 28.20 -8.64 4.79
C GLU A 5 28.45 -7.13 4.86
N THR A 6 27.87 -6.48 5.85
CA THR A 6 28.04 -5.04 6.02
C THR A 6 27.74 -4.62 7.47
N ASP A 7 28.11 -3.39 7.84
CA ASP A 7 27.76 -2.79 9.09
C ASP A 7 26.61 -1.79 8.90
N VAL A 8 25.64 -1.88 9.79
CA VAL A 8 24.55 -0.91 9.98
C VAL A 8 24.68 -0.26 11.36
N LEU A 9 23.90 0.77 11.63
CA LEU A 9 23.98 1.48 12.93
C LEU A 9 23.75 0.54 14.14
N CYS A 10 22.98 -0.53 13.97
CA CYS A 10 22.69 -1.49 15.02
C CYS A 10 23.74 -2.60 15.17
N GLY A 11 24.66 -2.80 14.21
CA GLY A 11 25.68 -3.84 14.29
C GLY A 11 26.04 -4.47 12.93
N HIS A 12 26.80 -5.56 12.99
CA HIS A 12 27.18 -6.31 11.79
C HIS A 12 26.08 -7.22 11.30
N ILE A 13 25.89 -7.32 9.97
CA ILE A 13 24.81 -8.09 9.34
C ILE A 13 25.34 -8.89 8.15
N ARG A 14 24.86 -10.13 8.02
CA ARG A 14 25.17 -11.02 6.90
C ARG A 14 23.90 -11.46 6.17
N GLY A 15 23.89 -11.27 4.85
CA GLY A 15 22.86 -11.74 3.92
C GLY A 15 23.22 -13.04 3.21
N ILE A 16 22.38 -13.44 2.29
CA ILE A 16 22.52 -14.64 1.47
C ILE A 16 22.42 -14.31 -0.01
N ALA A 17 23.05 -15.09 -0.87
CA ALA A 17 22.80 -15.02 -2.31
C ALA A 17 21.29 -15.24 -2.59
N ALA A 18 20.67 -14.40 -3.39
CA ALA A 18 19.36 -14.67 -3.94
C ALA A 18 19.42 -15.79 -5.00
N GLY A 19 18.32 -16.13 -5.65
CA GLY A 19 18.32 -17.07 -6.78
C GLY A 19 19.30 -16.65 -7.90
N ASN A 20 19.33 -15.35 -8.19
CA ASN A 20 20.39 -14.73 -8.98
C ASN A 20 21.59 -14.40 -8.06
N PRO A 21 22.76 -15.06 -8.24
CA PRO A 21 23.93 -14.84 -7.37
C PRO A 21 24.55 -13.42 -7.49
N ALA A 22 24.15 -12.63 -8.47
CA ALA A 22 24.50 -11.22 -8.57
C ALA A 22 23.71 -10.32 -7.62
N VAL A 23 22.68 -10.85 -6.95
CA VAL A 23 21.86 -10.14 -5.97
C VAL A 23 22.06 -10.75 -4.59
N THR A 24 22.18 -9.93 -3.57
CA THR A 24 22.15 -10.34 -2.16
C THR A 24 20.78 -10.04 -1.58
N ALA A 25 20.20 -11.00 -0.88
CA ALA A 25 19.03 -10.81 -0.04
C ALA A 25 19.45 -10.75 1.44
N PHE A 26 19.04 -9.68 2.13
CA PHE A 26 19.07 -9.57 3.59
C PHE A 26 17.64 -9.62 4.07
N LYS A 27 17.29 -10.63 4.86
CA LYS A 27 15.93 -10.95 5.23
C LYS A 27 15.69 -10.80 6.73
N GLY A 28 14.55 -10.22 7.13
CA GLY A 28 14.12 -10.14 8.52
C GLY A 28 14.96 -9.20 9.38
N ILE A 29 15.48 -8.10 8.83
CA ILE A 29 16.26 -7.11 9.59
C ILE A 29 15.33 -6.33 10.52
N PRO A 30 15.52 -6.37 11.86
CA PRO A 30 14.70 -5.61 12.78
C PRO A 30 15.08 -4.12 12.73
N TYR A 31 14.14 -3.25 12.43
CA TYR A 31 14.31 -1.80 12.46
C TYR A 31 13.82 -1.16 13.78
N ALA A 32 13.02 -1.90 14.56
CA ALA A 32 12.47 -1.49 15.82
C ALA A 32 12.56 -2.60 16.88
N GLU A 33 12.43 -2.21 18.15
CA GLU A 33 12.17 -3.15 19.24
C GLU A 33 10.78 -3.75 19.10
N ALA A 34 10.58 -4.96 19.62
CA ALA A 34 9.29 -5.64 19.58
C ALA A 34 8.20 -4.83 20.29
N PRO A 35 7.08 -4.52 19.63
CA PRO A 35 5.98 -3.77 20.23
C PRO A 35 5.06 -4.69 21.05
N THR A 36 5.62 -5.41 22.02
CA THR A 36 4.96 -6.42 22.86
C THR A 36 4.71 -5.90 24.28
N GLY A 37 3.76 -6.50 24.99
CA GLY A 37 3.46 -6.17 26.38
C GLY A 37 3.09 -4.71 26.55
N ASN A 38 3.83 -3.97 27.38
CA ASN A 38 3.58 -2.55 27.63
C ASN A 38 3.89 -1.66 26.40
N ASN A 39 4.67 -2.15 25.45
CA ASN A 39 4.93 -1.44 24.19
C ASN A 39 3.83 -1.65 23.14
N ARG A 40 2.87 -2.55 23.38
CA ARG A 40 1.68 -2.67 22.52
C ARG A 40 0.94 -1.33 22.59
N TRP A 41 0.62 -0.77 21.40
CA TRP A 41 0.04 0.56 21.25
C TRP A 41 0.88 1.72 21.81
N SER A 42 2.19 1.58 21.65
CA SER A 42 3.13 2.70 21.86
C SER A 42 3.83 3.04 20.55
N PRO A 43 4.35 4.28 20.40
CA PRO A 43 5.23 4.62 19.29
C PRO A 43 6.38 3.60 19.15
N PRO A 44 6.80 3.26 17.92
CA PRO A 44 7.88 2.31 17.74
C PRO A 44 9.20 2.84 18.28
N ILE A 45 9.95 1.95 18.94
CA ILE A 45 11.26 2.26 19.53
C ILE A 45 12.33 1.76 18.57
N PRO A 46 13.31 2.60 18.14
CA PRO A 46 14.40 2.16 17.28
C PRO A 46 15.13 0.95 17.85
N LYS A 47 15.55 0.03 16.98
CA LYS A 47 16.28 -1.17 17.40
C LYS A 47 17.58 -0.81 18.07
N LYS A 48 17.84 -1.40 19.26
CA LYS A 48 19.11 -1.23 19.98
C LYS A 48 20.22 -2.01 19.27
N PRO A 49 21.48 -1.54 19.39
CA PRO A 49 22.62 -2.27 18.84
C PRO A 49 22.73 -3.68 19.42
N TRP A 50 23.13 -4.63 18.57
CA TRP A 50 23.44 -6.00 18.94
C TRP A 50 24.93 -6.27 18.88
N SER A 51 25.36 -7.33 19.57
CA SER A 51 26.72 -7.83 19.50
C SER A 51 26.82 -9.00 18.53
N GLY A 52 27.98 -9.16 17.87
CA GLY A 52 28.20 -10.22 16.89
C GLY A 52 27.52 -9.94 15.56
N THR A 53 27.39 -10.99 14.75
CA THR A 53 26.78 -10.94 13.42
C THR A 53 25.31 -11.32 13.47
N PHE A 54 24.43 -10.49 12.96
CA PHE A 54 23.04 -10.85 12.70
C PHE A 54 22.92 -11.54 11.34
N ASP A 55 22.51 -12.79 11.33
CA ASP A 55 22.31 -13.58 10.12
C ASP A 55 20.94 -13.26 9.49
N ALA A 56 20.91 -12.30 8.58
CA ALA A 56 19.73 -11.87 7.85
C ALA A 56 19.42 -12.79 6.66
N VAL A 57 19.25 -14.08 6.93
CA VAL A 57 19.10 -15.15 5.93
C VAL A 57 17.70 -15.75 5.88
N ARG A 58 16.82 -15.36 6.81
CA ARG A 58 15.42 -15.81 6.91
C ARG A 58 14.50 -14.63 7.09
N PHE A 59 13.31 -14.71 6.49
CA PHE A 59 12.26 -13.74 6.76
C PHE A 59 11.86 -13.79 8.23
N GLY A 60 11.36 -12.67 8.72
CA GLY A 60 10.91 -12.55 10.10
C GLY A 60 9.45 -12.90 10.29
N ASN A 61 8.88 -12.46 11.41
CA ASN A 61 7.50 -12.74 11.76
C ASN A 61 6.52 -11.89 10.94
N ILE A 62 5.32 -12.43 10.77
CA ILE A 62 4.16 -11.74 10.22
C ILE A 62 3.42 -11.06 11.37
N CYS A 63 3.00 -9.81 11.19
CA CYS A 63 2.16 -9.13 12.17
C CYS A 63 0.88 -9.97 12.44
N PRO A 64 0.41 -10.08 13.70
CA PRO A 64 -0.81 -10.82 14.00
C PRO A 64 -1.98 -10.34 13.17
N GLN A 65 -2.64 -11.25 12.47
CA GLN A 65 -3.70 -10.97 11.51
C GLN A 65 -4.56 -12.21 11.27
N VAL A 66 -5.75 -12.00 10.72
CA VAL A 66 -6.60 -13.09 10.23
C VAL A 66 -6.19 -13.44 8.80
N ILE A 67 -5.84 -14.69 8.57
CA ILE A 67 -5.51 -15.19 7.24
C ILE A 67 -6.81 -15.52 6.49
N PRO A 68 -6.91 -15.16 5.20
CA PRO A 68 -8.04 -15.54 4.36
C PRO A 68 -8.27 -17.06 4.39
N GLN A 69 -9.53 -17.48 4.50
CA GLN A 69 -9.89 -18.89 4.60
C GLN A 69 -9.45 -19.66 3.34
N PRO A 70 -8.97 -20.93 3.49
CA PRO A 70 -8.66 -21.80 2.36
C PRO A 70 -9.83 -21.91 1.39
N GLY A 71 -9.54 -21.84 0.08
CA GLY A 71 -10.54 -21.87 -0.98
C GLY A 71 -11.12 -20.50 -1.37
N THR A 72 -10.86 -19.44 -0.60
CA THR A 72 -11.21 -18.08 -1.02
C THR A 72 -10.26 -17.56 -2.09
N PHE A 73 -10.72 -16.58 -2.89
CA PHE A 73 -9.92 -15.96 -3.94
C PHE A 73 -8.57 -15.45 -3.42
N TYR A 74 -8.58 -14.61 -2.38
CA TYR A 74 -7.37 -14.04 -1.80
C TYR A 74 -6.44 -15.09 -1.21
N HIS A 75 -6.97 -16.16 -0.57
CA HIS A 75 -6.13 -17.25 -0.09
C HIS A 75 -5.39 -17.93 -1.24
N LYS A 76 -6.12 -18.28 -2.31
CA LYS A 76 -5.54 -18.95 -3.48
C LYS A 76 -4.50 -18.07 -4.18
N GLU A 77 -4.77 -16.76 -4.27
CA GLU A 77 -3.93 -15.83 -5.03
C GLU A 77 -2.68 -15.39 -4.27
N PHE A 78 -2.80 -15.08 -2.97
CA PHE A 78 -1.74 -14.39 -2.23
C PHE A 78 -1.27 -15.08 -0.95
N PHE A 79 -2.01 -16.08 -0.44
CA PHE A 79 -1.76 -16.67 0.87
C PHE A 79 -1.59 -18.20 0.86
N SER A 80 -1.64 -18.86 -0.29
CA SER A 80 -1.57 -20.33 -0.41
C SER A 80 -0.16 -20.91 -0.18
N TYR A 81 0.80 -20.13 0.27
CA TYR A 81 2.21 -20.49 0.37
C TYR A 81 2.61 -20.93 1.77
N GLN A 82 3.62 -21.81 1.83
CA GLN A 82 4.09 -22.50 3.04
C GLN A 82 4.81 -21.62 4.08
N HIS A 83 4.88 -20.30 3.86
CA HIS A 83 5.67 -19.37 4.68
C HIS A 83 4.86 -18.59 5.73
N LEU A 84 3.62 -19.00 6.00
CA LEU A 84 2.74 -18.34 6.97
C LEU A 84 3.02 -18.78 8.44
N GLU A 85 4.24 -19.20 8.75
CA GLU A 85 4.51 -19.97 9.95
C GLU A 85 4.51 -19.19 11.26
N THR A 86 4.74 -17.89 11.28
CA THR A 86 4.91 -17.20 12.57
C THR A 86 4.21 -15.84 12.62
N HIS A 87 3.01 -15.84 13.17
CA HIS A 87 2.32 -14.60 13.55
C HIS A 87 2.80 -14.17 14.93
N HIS A 88 3.44 -13.03 15.02
CA HIS A 88 3.96 -12.52 16.27
C HIS A 88 4.03 -10.99 16.25
N GLU A 89 3.84 -10.34 17.40
CA GLU A 89 3.94 -8.87 17.51
C GLU A 89 5.38 -8.36 17.25
N ASP A 90 6.41 -9.20 17.44
CA ASP A 90 7.79 -8.91 17.02
C ASP A 90 7.92 -9.03 15.50
N CYS A 91 7.26 -8.14 14.78
CA CYS A 91 7.11 -8.15 13.32
C CYS A 91 7.71 -6.90 12.63
N LEU A 92 8.28 -5.96 13.37
CA LEU A 92 8.81 -4.71 12.84
C LEU A 92 10.18 -4.93 12.19
N GLN A 93 10.14 -5.50 10.99
CA GLN A 93 11.29 -5.97 10.23
C GLN A 93 11.17 -5.54 8.77
N LEU A 94 12.31 -5.47 8.09
CA LEU A 94 12.40 -5.18 6.68
C LEU A 94 13.33 -6.19 5.97
N ASN A 95 13.21 -6.25 4.65
CA ASN A 95 14.05 -7.08 3.81
C ASN A 95 14.71 -6.20 2.75
N ILE A 96 15.93 -6.54 2.33
CA ILE A 96 16.69 -5.79 1.32
C ILE A 96 17.21 -6.76 0.27
N TRP A 97 17.01 -6.42 -1.00
CA TRP A 97 17.69 -7.03 -2.14
C TRP A 97 18.61 -5.99 -2.77
N THR A 98 19.89 -6.30 -2.87
CA THR A 98 20.86 -5.39 -3.48
C THR A 98 21.74 -6.11 -4.50
N PRO A 99 21.92 -5.53 -5.71
CA PRO A 99 22.90 -5.98 -6.68
C PRO A 99 24.27 -5.31 -6.50
N ALA A 100 24.40 -4.39 -5.53
CA ALA A 100 25.61 -3.59 -5.35
C ALA A 100 26.85 -4.43 -5.03
N ASP A 101 27.93 -4.16 -5.71
CA ASP A 101 29.25 -4.76 -5.46
C ASP A 101 30.04 -3.94 -4.43
N SER A 102 29.70 -2.68 -4.26
CA SER A 102 30.37 -1.71 -3.38
C SER A 102 29.36 -0.81 -2.67
N LYS A 103 29.69 -0.38 -1.46
CA LYS A 103 28.95 0.68 -0.72
C LYS A 103 28.91 2.01 -1.48
N SER A 104 29.85 2.23 -2.43
CA SER A 104 29.94 3.43 -3.25
C SER A 104 29.13 3.37 -4.54
N ASP A 105 28.38 2.31 -4.83
CA ASP A 105 27.62 2.17 -6.07
C ASP A 105 26.47 3.16 -6.16
N ASN A 106 25.99 3.64 -5.01
CA ASN A 106 25.05 4.75 -4.92
C ASN A 106 23.77 4.53 -5.75
N LEU A 107 23.23 3.30 -5.70
CA LEU A 107 22.08 2.86 -6.48
C LEU A 107 20.77 3.50 -5.99
N PRO A 108 19.80 3.79 -6.87
CA PRO A 108 18.48 4.22 -6.45
C PRO A 108 17.79 3.17 -5.58
N VAL A 109 16.92 3.61 -4.69
CA VAL A 109 16.27 2.78 -3.68
C VAL A 109 14.76 2.77 -3.89
N LEU A 110 14.16 1.58 -3.89
CA LEU A 110 12.72 1.38 -3.78
C LEU A 110 12.40 0.94 -2.34
N VAL A 111 11.47 1.63 -1.68
CA VAL A 111 10.87 1.16 -0.43
C VAL A 111 9.41 0.80 -0.69
N PHE A 112 9.08 -0.48 -0.58
CA PHE A 112 7.74 -1.00 -0.84
C PHE A 112 6.96 -1.24 0.46
N ILE A 113 5.74 -0.72 0.51
CA ILE A 113 4.78 -0.82 1.61
C ILE A 113 3.62 -1.70 1.13
N HIS A 114 3.43 -2.86 1.75
CA HIS A 114 2.37 -3.78 1.35
C HIS A 114 0.97 -3.25 1.69
N GLY A 115 -0.03 -3.69 0.91
CA GLY A 115 -1.44 -3.45 1.15
C GLY A 115 -2.07 -4.45 2.11
N GLY A 116 -3.37 -4.70 1.90
CA GLY A 116 -4.15 -5.62 2.72
C GLY A 116 -5.13 -4.92 3.66
N GLY A 117 -5.65 -3.74 3.27
CA GLY A 117 -6.68 -3.00 4.01
C GLY A 117 -6.25 -2.55 5.40
N PHE A 118 -4.97 -2.39 5.66
CA PHE A 118 -4.38 -2.17 6.98
C PHE A 118 -4.62 -3.32 7.98
N GLN A 119 -5.15 -4.46 7.53
CA GLN A 119 -5.57 -5.58 8.38
C GLN A 119 -4.73 -6.84 8.18
N ALA A 120 -4.16 -7.03 7.00
CA ALA A 120 -3.47 -8.27 6.62
C ALA A 120 -2.31 -8.02 5.66
N ASN A 121 -1.58 -9.08 5.32
CA ASN A 121 -0.42 -9.13 4.43
C ASN A 121 0.93 -8.94 5.14
N TYR A 122 2.01 -9.05 4.39
CA TYR A 122 3.38 -8.99 4.91
C TYR A 122 4.38 -8.68 3.80
N SER A 123 5.55 -8.17 4.18
CA SER A 123 6.57 -7.60 3.28
C SER A 123 7.29 -8.62 2.39
N PHE A 124 7.19 -9.92 2.68
CA PHE A 124 7.85 -11.00 1.94
C PHE A 124 6.84 -11.95 1.27
N ALA A 125 5.60 -11.49 1.06
CA ALA A 125 4.65 -12.23 0.27
C ALA A 125 5.21 -12.47 -1.15
N PRO A 126 4.94 -13.63 -1.78
CA PRO A 126 5.62 -14.06 -3.00
C PRO A 126 5.57 -13.07 -4.16
N GLN A 127 4.51 -12.30 -4.25
CA GLN A 127 4.36 -11.25 -5.27
C GLN A 127 5.31 -10.06 -5.06
N PHE A 128 5.96 -9.93 -3.89
CA PHE A 128 6.85 -8.82 -3.54
C PHE A 128 8.33 -9.23 -3.48
N ASP A 129 8.71 -10.40 -3.99
CA ASP A 129 10.12 -10.77 -4.06
C ASP A 129 10.90 -9.74 -4.89
N GLY A 130 11.86 -9.08 -4.26
CA GLY A 130 12.59 -7.95 -4.83
C GLY A 130 13.74 -8.34 -5.77
N GLU A 131 14.03 -9.63 -5.95
CA GLU A 131 15.23 -10.08 -6.66
C GLU A 131 15.32 -9.56 -8.09
N LEU A 132 14.25 -9.77 -8.89
CA LEU A 132 14.26 -9.39 -10.30
C LEU A 132 14.17 -7.88 -10.53
N MET A 133 13.59 -7.14 -9.59
CA MET A 133 13.63 -5.68 -9.60
C MET A 133 15.03 -5.18 -9.23
N ALA A 134 15.65 -5.77 -8.21
CA ALA A 134 17.00 -5.43 -7.79
C ALA A 134 18.03 -5.71 -8.89
N ALA A 135 17.88 -6.80 -9.64
CA ALA A 135 18.74 -7.13 -10.77
C ALA A 135 18.79 -6.05 -11.87
N GLN A 136 17.86 -5.08 -11.83
CA GLN A 136 17.87 -3.93 -12.73
C GLN A 136 18.72 -2.75 -12.21
N GLY A 137 19.53 -2.94 -11.16
CA GLY A 137 20.40 -1.90 -10.59
C GLY A 137 19.67 -0.99 -9.60
N ILE A 138 18.80 -1.55 -8.78
CA ILE A 138 18.02 -0.87 -7.74
C ILE A 138 18.21 -1.60 -6.41
N VAL A 139 18.34 -0.89 -5.30
CA VAL A 139 18.23 -1.51 -3.98
C VAL A 139 16.74 -1.55 -3.61
N VAL A 140 16.20 -2.74 -3.45
CA VAL A 140 14.78 -2.95 -3.10
C VAL A 140 14.65 -3.23 -1.61
N VAL A 141 13.78 -2.50 -0.94
CA VAL A 141 13.45 -2.68 0.47
C VAL A 141 11.95 -2.95 0.59
N THR A 142 11.55 -3.99 1.31
CA THR A 142 10.15 -4.25 1.67
C THR A 142 9.99 -4.20 3.19
N ILE A 143 8.96 -3.55 3.70
CA ILE A 143 8.79 -3.31 5.13
C ILE A 143 7.50 -3.94 5.67
N ASN A 144 7.58 -4.54 6.87
CA ASN A 144 6.43 -4.83 7.70
C ASN A 144 6.08 -3.62 8.56
N TYR A 145 4.83 -3.51 8.97
CA TYR A 145 4.31 -2.53 9.92
C TYR A 145 3.15 -3.15 10.70
N ARG A 146 2.79 -2.62 11.86
CA ARG A 146 1.66 -3.11 12.65
C ARG A 146 0.34 -2.92 11.91
N LEU A 147 -0.52 -3.93 12.02
CA LEU A 147 -1.79 -4.06 11.31
C LEU A 147 -2.98 -4.08 12.26
N GLY A 148 -4.17 -3.83 11.73
CA GLY A 148 -5.43 -3.94 12.47
C GLY A 148 -5.40 -3.18 13.80
N LEU A 149 -5.92 -3.82 14.83
CA LEU A 149 -5.90 -3.25 16.18
C LEU A 149 -4.50 -2.92 16.70
N PHE A 150 -3.47 -3.69 16.31
CA PHE A 150 -2.10 -3.44 16.78
C PHE A 150 -1.50 -2.15 16.18
N GLY A 151 -1.89 -1.82 14.94
CA GLY A 151 -1.35 -0.68 14.21
C GLY A 151 -2.20 0.58 14.28
N PHE A 152 -3.51 0.45 14.50
CA PHE A 152 -4.42 1.57 14.24
C PHE A 152 -5.52 1.74 15.30
N LEU A 153 -5.47 1.00 16.42
CA LEU A 153 -6.38 1.27 17.54
C LEU A 153 -6.11 2.66 18.13
N ALA A 154 -7.13 3.52 18.12
CA ALA A 154 -7.17 4.70 18.95
C ALA A 154 -8.11 4.46 20.15
N HIS A 155 -7.75 4.99 21.30
CA HIS A 155 -8.55 4.88 22.54
C HIS A 155 -8.22 6.07 23.44
N PRO A 156 -9.19 6.62 24.23
CA PRO A 156 -8.92 7.73 25.16
C PRO A 156 -7.78 7.43 26.13
N ASP A 157 -7.70 6.23 26.69
CA ASP A 157 -6.61 5.85 27.61
C ASP A 157 -5.25 5.91 26.92
N LEU A 158 -5.15 5.50 25.64
CA LEU A 158 -3.89 5.58 24.88
C LEU A 158 -3.48 7.02 24.61
N ARG A 159 -4.45 7.91 24.37
CA ARG A 159 -4.18 9.35 24.25
C ARG A 159 -3.65 9.90 25.59
N ASP A 160 -4.26 9.51 26.69
CA ASP A 160 -3.89 10.01 28.03
C ASP A 160 -2.53 9.45 28.49
N GLU A 161 -2.14 8.25 28.06
CA GLU A 161 -0.78 7.70 28.24
C GLU A 161 0.29 8.40 27.37
N SER A 162 -0.13 8.99 26.25
CA SER A 162 0.80 9.59 25.28
C SER A 162 1.29 10.96 25.74
N PRO A 163 2.61 11.22 25.77
CA PRO A 163 3.16 12.54 26.15
C PRO A 163 2.75 13.66 25.19
N HIS A 164 2.23 13.31 24.02
CA HIS A 164 1.79 14.25 22.97
C HIS A 164 0.28 14.21 22.73
N GLY A 165 -0.48 13.44 23.51
CA GLY A 165 -1.92 13.28 23.32
C GLY A 165 -2.31 12.55 22.03
N LEU A 166 -1.42 11.74 21.48
CA LEU A 166 -1.65 11.00 20.22
C LEU A 166 -2.04 9.56 20.51
N ALA A 167 -3.07 9.07 19.80
CA ALA A 167 -3.50 7.67 19.82
C ALA A 167 -3.85 7.21 18.41
N GLY A 168 -3.59 5.94 18.09
CA GLY A 168 -3.72 5.41 16.75
C GLY A 168 -2.46 5.68 15.90
N ASN A 169 -2.56 5.46 14.59
CA ASN A 169 -1.48 5.69 13.62
C ASN A 169 -0.14 5.00 13.92
N TYR A 170 -0.12 3.99 14.81
CA TYR A 170 1.13 3.28 15.16
C TYR A 170 1.74 2.60 13.94
N GLY A 171 0.89 2.05 13.03
CA GLY A 171 1.36 1.47 11.77
C GLY A 171 2.02 2.50 10.84
N LEU A 172 1.52 3.75 10.79
CA LEU A 172 2.19 4.83 10.05
C LEU A 172 3.49 5.26 10.73
N GLN A 173 3.52 5.29 12.07
CA GLN A 173 4.75 5.57 12.82
C GLN A 173 5.81 4.50 12.57
N ASP A 174 5.41 3.22 12.44
CA ASP A 174 6.30 2.12 12.07
C ASP A 174 6.90 2.35 10.68
N GLN A 175 6.08 2.76 9.71
CA GLN A 175 6.53 3.08 8.34
C GLN A 175 7.50 4.28 8.33
N ILE A 176 7.22 5.32 9.11
CA ILE A 176 8.13 6.47 9.28
C ILE A 176 9.47 6.01 9.87
N LEU A 177 9.45 5.17 10.90
CA LEU A 177 10.69 4.65 11.52
C LEU A 177 11.46 3.75 10.55
N ALA A 178 10.77 2.90 9.76
CA ALA A 178 11.40 2.09 8.73
C ALA A 178 12.07 2.96 7.64
N LEU A 179 11.40 4.02 7.17
CA LEU A 179 11.98 4.98 6.22
C LEU A 179 13.21 5.69 6.81
N ARG A 180 13.14 6.09 8.09
CA ARG A 180 14.29 6.65 8.79
C ARG A 180 15.44 5.66 8.82
N TRP A 181 15.17 4.39 9.20
CA TRP A 181 16.18 3.33 9.21
C TRP A 181 16.83 3.17 7.83
N VAL A 182 16.01 3.16 6.75
CA VAL A 182 16.54 3.10 5.38
C VAL A 182 17.46 4.27 5.09
N ARG A 183 17.06 5.50 5.34
CA ARG A 183 17.91 6.69 5.12
C ARG A 183 19.25 6.61 5.87
N GLU A 184 19.23 6.11 7.09
CA GLU A 184 20.41 6.03 7.96
C GLU A 184 21.36 4.87 7.59
N ASN A 185 20.87 3.81 6.91
CA ASN A 185 21.64 2.58 6.72
C ASN A 185 21.82 2.13 5.28
N ILE A 186 21.01 2.61 4.31
CA ILE A 186 20.94 2.02 2.97
C ILE A 186 22.25 2.18 2.18
N ALA A 187 23.07 3.16 2.49
CA ALA A 187 24.40 3.33 1.90
C ALA A 187 25.32 2.13 2.20
N SER A 188 25.13 1.45 3.33
CA SER A 188 25.85 0.22 3.66
C SER A 188 25.54 -0.95 2.72
N PHE A 189 24.42 -0.88 2.00
CA PHE A 189 23.97 -1.84 1.00
C PHE A 189 24.19 -1.34 -0.43
N GLY A 190 24.94 -0.25 -0.61
CA GLY A 190 25.21 0.38 -1.91
C GLY A 190 24.06 1.25 -2.44
N GLY A 191 23.05 1.54 -1.64
CA GLY A 191 21.92 2.41 -2.01
C GLY A 191 22.19 3.89 -1.72
N ASN A 192 21.51 4.76 -2.45
CA ASN A 192 21.57 6.21 -2.28
C ASN A 192 20.46 6.71 -1.34
N PRO A 193 20.76 7.19 -0.12
CA PRO A 193 19.76 7.71 0.81
C PRO A 193 19.04 8.97 0.33
N GLU A 194 19.58 9.67 -0.68
CA GLU A 194 18.97 10.86 -1.28
C GLU A 194 18.16 10.53 -2.56
N GLN A 195 18.08 9.26 -2.95
CA GLN A 195 17.35 8.81 -4.14
C GLN A 195 16.42 7.64 -3.79
N ILE A 196 15.42 7.93 -2.96
CA ILE A 196 14.43 6.96 -2.49
C ILE A 196 13.11 7.20 -3.21
N THR A 197 12.52 6.14 -3.75
CA THR A 197 11.14 6.10 -4.20
C THR A 197 10.35 5.21 -3.25
N ILE A 198 9.26 5.72 -2.69
CA ILE A 198 8.31 4.90 -1.92
C ILE A 198 7.23 4.36 -2.85
N SER A 199 6.82 3.11 -2.66
CA SER A 199 5.76 2.48 -3.45
C SER A 199 4.86 1.65 -2.56
N GLY A 200 3.61 1.50 -2.96
CA GLY A 200 2.69 0.60 -2.29
C GLY A 200 1.45 0.31 -3.11
N GLY A 201 0.78 -0.81 -2.80
CA GLY A 201 -0.47 -1.21 -3.42
C GLY A 201 -1.63 -1.17 -2.44
N SER A 202 -2.85 -0.77 -2.88
CA SER A 202 -4.03 -0.78 -2.01
C SER A 202 -3.82 0.10 -0.76
N ALA A 203 -4.02 -0.44 0.44
CA ALA A 203 -3.71 0.25 1.70
C ALA A 203 -2.24 0.72 1.79
N GLY A 204 -1.29 0.02 1.13
CA GLY A 204 0.08 0.49 0.98
C GLY A 204 0.19 1.75 0.12
N ALA A 205 -0.60 1.86 -0.95
CA ALA A 205 -0.69 3.08 -1.75
C ALA A 205 -1.35 4.22 -0.96
N SER A 206 -2.35 3.92 -0.13
CA SER A 206 -2.91 4.89 0.81
C SER A 206 -1.87 5.34 1.84
N SER A 207 -1.01 4.43 2.33
CA SER A 207 0.13 4.78 3.17
C SER A 207 1.10 5.73 2.44
N VAL A 208 1.42 5.45 1.17
CA VAL A 208 2.26 6.32 0.32
C VAL A 208 1.65 7.72 0.18
N LEU A 209 0.32 7.81 -0.03
CA LEU A 209 -0.39 9.08 -0.08
C LEU A 209 -0.30 9.83 1.26
N MET A 210 -0.55 9.15 2.38
CA MET A 210 -0.48 9.72 3.73
C MET A 210 0.94 10.20 4.07
N LEU A 211 1.97 9.42 3.72
CA LEU A 211 3.37 9.82 3.88
C LEU A 211 3.73 11.00 2.98
N SER A 212 3.11 11.11 1.79
CA SER A 212 3.28 12.28 0.91
C SER A 212 2.60 13.54 1.44
N ALA A 213 1.63 13.41 2.35
CA ALA A 213 1.01 14.53 3.09
C ALA A 213 1.69 14.80 4.45
N CYS A 214 2.53 13.87 4.94
CA CYS A 214 3.13 13.93 6.27
C CYS A 214 4.30 14.90 6.33
N PRO A 215 4.25 15.96 7.15
CA PRO A 215 5.35 16.93 7.22
C PRO A 215 6.63 16.35 7.84
N LEU A 216 6.54 15.27 8.64
CA LEU A 216 7.68 14.67 9.34
C LEU A 216 8.67 13.98 8.39
N VAL A 217 8.22 13.56 7.21
CA VAL A 217 9.04 12.86 6.21
C VAL A 217 9.29 13.69 4.94
N LYS A 218 9.03 14.99 5.01
CA LYS A 218 9.25 15.90 3.88
C LYS A 218 10.73 15.89 3.48
N GLY A 219 10.98 15.61 2.17
CA GLY A 219 12.33 15.52 1.61
C GLY A 219 13.04 14.18 1.86
N TRP A 220 12.36 13.19 2.44
CA TRP A 220 12.97 11.87 2.65
C TRP A 220 12.91 10.96 1.41
N PHE A 221 12.05 11.27 0.46
CA PHE A 221 11.92 10.55 -0.82
C PHE A 221 11.64 11.53 -1.95
N GLN A 222 11.99 11.17 -3.18
CA GLN A 222 11.93 11.99 -4.39
C GLN A 222 10.91 11.49 -5.41
N GLY A 223 10.38 10.28 -5.19
CA GLY A 223 9.34 9.69 -6.02
C GLY A 223 8.35 8.88 -5.19
N ALA A 224 7.12 8.78 -5.68
CA ALA A 224 6.07 8.00 -5.05
C ALA A 224 5.25 7.25 -6.11
N ILE A 225 5.01 5.95 -5.87
CA ILE A 225 4.22 5.08 -6.75
C ILE A 225 3.03 4.54 -5.96
N MET A 226 1.81 4.82 -6.43
CA MET A 226 0.57 4.38 -5.81
C MET A 226 -0.19 3.45 -6.75
N GLN A 227 -0.30 2.18 -6.35
CA GLN A 227 -0.88 1.10 -7.13
C GLN A 227 -2.25 0.72 -6.56
N SER A 228 -3.33 0.94 -7.33
CA SER A 228 -4.71 0.68 -6.90
C SER A 228 -5.05 1.31 -5.55
N GLY A 229 -4.78 2.62 -5.42
CA GLY A 229 -5.16 3.31 -4.22
C GLY A 229 -4.47 4.56 -3.81
N PRO A 230 -4.64 5.73 -4.40
CA PRO A 230 -4.81 6.91 -3.58
C PRO A 230 -6.27 6.95 -3.13
N LEU A 231 -6.63 6.30 -2.01
CA LEU A 231 -8.00 6.39 -1.49
C LEU A 231 -8.27 7.81 -0.99
N LEU A 232 -9.16 8.53 -1.67
CA LEU A 232 -9.54 9.92 -1.35
C LEU A 232 -10.83 9.99 -0.52
N GLU A 233 -11.15 8.90 0.17
CA GLU A 233 -12.25 8.88 1.13
C GLU A 233 -11.95 9.74 2.35
N ARG A 234 -12.99 10.04 3.12
CA ARG A 234 -12.86 10.82 4.35
C ARG A 234 -11.98 10.08 5.37
N ASN A 235 -10.96 10.76 5.88
CA ASN A 235 -10.28 10.32 7.09
C ASN A 235 -11.08 10.77 8.33
N PHE A 236 -11.17 9.90 9.33
CA PHE A 236 -11.75 10.23 10.61
C PHE A 236 -10.78 11.03 11.47
N SER A 237 -11.30 11.89 12.32
CA SER A 237 -10.50 12.55 13.35
C SER A 237 -10.07 11.54 14.43
N GLN A 238 -9.01 11.86 15.17
CA GLN A 238 -8.56 11.03 16.30
C GLN A 238 -9.69 10.76 17.28
N SER A 239 -10.50 11.77 17.64
CA SER A 239 -11.60 11.60 18.61
C SER A 239 -12.72 10.68 18.09
N GLU A 240 -13.06 10.72 16.80
CA GLU A 240 -14.00 9.77 16.19
C GLU A 240 -13.44 8.35 16.26
N THR A 241 -12.17 8.17 15.92
CA THR A 241 -11.50 6.86 15.95
C THR A 241 -11.34 6.34 17.38
N GLU A 242 -11.07 7.20 18.37
CA GLU A 242 -11.05 6.84 19.80
C GLU A 242 -12.40 6.30 20.26
N ASN A 243 -13.50 6.94 19.88
CA ASN A 243 -14.85 6.46 20.22
C ASN A 243 -15.16 5.11 19.56
N MET A 244 -14.75 4.92 18.31
CA MET A 244 -14.91 3.66 17.59
C MET A 244 -14.08 2.55 18.25
N GLY A 245 -12.83 2.80 18.58
CA GLY A 245 -11.95 1.83 19.23
C GLY A 245 -12.42 1.44 20.63
N LYS A 246 -12.90 2.42 21.42
CA LYS A 246 -13.51 2.17 22.73
C LYS A 246 -14.75 1.27 22.59
N ALA A 247 -15.70 1.63 21.74
CA ALA A 247 -16.91 0.84 21.51
C ALA A 247 -16.60 -0.59 21.03
N LEU A 248 -15.56 -0.75 20.19
CA LEU A 248 -15.11 -2.05 19.73
C LEU A 248 -14.60 -2.89 20.91
N LEU A 249 -13.69 -2.38 21.72
CA LEU A 249 -13.14 -3.12 22.87
C LEU A 249 -14.23 -3.47 23.91
N GLU A 250 -15.13 -2.55 24.20
CA GLU A 250 -16.27 -2.79 25.12
C GLU A 250 -17.17 -3.93 24.65
N ARG A 251 -17.36 -4.12 23.33
CA ARG A 251 -18.11 -5.25 22.77
C ARG A 251 -17.49 -6.61 23.13
N TYR A 252 -16.19 -6.65 23.27
CA TYR A 252 -15.44 -7.85 23.68
C TYR A 252 -15.20 -7.91 25.20
N GLY A 253 -15.88 -7.04 25.98
CA GLY A 253 -15.77 -7.01 27.44
C GLY A 253 -14.49 -6.40 27.96
N LEU A 254 -13.78 -5.63 27.15
CA LEU A 254 -12.54 -4.94 27.49
C LEU A 254 -12.84 -3.46 27.74
N TYR A 255 -12.75 -3.03 28.97
CA TYR A 255 -13.12 -1.68 29.41
C TYR A 255 -11.92 -0.77 29.68
N SER A 256 -10.70 -1.30 29.56
CA SER A 256 -9.46 -0.55 29.72
C SER A 256 -8.39 -1.07 28.77
N ILE A 257 -7.43 -0.21 28.43
CA ILE A 257 -6.25 -0.60 27.65
C ILE A 257 -5.36 -1.56 28.44
N GLU A 258 -5.29 -1.44 29.78
CA GLU A 258 -4.57 -2.37 30.61
C GLU A 258 -5.11 -3.82 30.47
N ASP A 259 -6.42 -4.00 30.43
CA ASP A 259 -7.02 -5.33 30.23
C ASP A 259 -6.81 -5.82 28.80
N ALA A 260 -6.96 -4.93 27.81
CA ALA A 260 -6.72 -5.27 26.41
C ALA A 260 -5.26 -5.70 26.15
N ARG A 261 -4.27 -5.12 26.84
CA ARG A 261 -2.86 -5.54 26.76
C ARG A 261 -2.59 -6.96 27.28
N LYS A 262 -3.46 -7.49 28.15
CA LYS A 262 -3.36 -8.87 28.69
C LYS A 262 -3.91 -9.92 27.72
N VAL A 263 -4.69 -9.52 26.72
CA VAL A 263 -5.27 -10.43 25.73
C VAL A 263 -4.16 -10.95 24.81
N ASP A 264 -4.17 -12.26 24.57
CA ASP A 264 -3.25 -12.88 23.62
C ASP A 264 -3.43 -12.31 22.22
N ALA A 265 -2.32 -12.09 21.52
CA ALA A 265 -2.34 -11.47 20.19
C ALA A 265 -3.14 -12.29 19.17
N SER A 266 -3.12 -13.63 19.28
CA SER A 266 -3.89 -14.53 18.40
C SER A 266 -5.41 -14.42 18.58
N ILE A 267 -5.85 -13.96 19.75
CA ILE A 267 -7.26 -13.66 20.05
C ILE A 267 -7.58 -12.23 19.61
N LEU A 268 -6.75 -11.28 20.02
CA LEU A 268 -6.97 -9.86 19.76
C LEU A 268 -7.03 -9.53 18.25
N CYS A 269 -6.22 -10.22 17.43
CA CYS A 269 -6.26 -10.02 15.97
C CYS A 269 -7.60 -10.43 15.31
N GLN A 270 -8.42 -11.21 16.01
CA GLN A 270 -9.75 -11.62 15.54
C GLN A 270 -10.83 -10.59 15.92
N TYR A 271 -10.51 -9.62 16.78
CA TYR A 271 -11.43 -8.56 17.13
C TYR A 271 -11.47 -7.54 16.01
N GLY A 272 -12.64 -7.29 15.49
CA GLY A 272 -12.85 -6.37 14.38
C GLY A 272 -14.27 -5.82 14.36
N PRO A 273 -14.53 -4.85 13.48
CA PRO A 273 -15.86 -4.34 13.23
C PRO A 273 -16.80 -5.46 12.76
N ASP A 274 -18.06 -5.39 13.15
CA ASP A 274 -19.10 -6.29 12.67
C ASP A 274 -19.61 -5.79 11.31
N LEU A 275 -19.05 -6.33 10.25
CA LEU A 275 -19.39 -5.96 8.88
C LEU A 275 -20.83 -6.33 8.53
N ASP A 276 -21.38 -7.39 9.14
CA ASP A 276 -22.77 -7.83 8.91
C ASP A 276 -23.78 -6.85 9.52
N ARG A 277 -23.32 -6.04 10.49
CA ARG A 277 -24.10 -4.94 11.08
C ARG A 277 -23.87 -3.59 10.43
N GLY A 278 -23.15 -3.53 9.31
CA GLY A 278 -22.84 -2.30 8.60
C GLY A 278 -21.87 -1.37 9.32
N GLU A 279 -21.09 -1.90 10.28
CA GLU A 279 -20.05 -1.11 10.93
C GLU A 279 -18.92 -0.81 9.92
N SER A 280 -18.27 0.36 10.09
CA SER A 280 -17.12 0.71 9.27
C SER A 280 -16.08 -0.40 9.31
N PRO A 281 -15.67 -0.94 8.17
CA PRO A 281 -14.81 -2.12 8.11
C PRO A 281 -13.43 -1.91 8.71
N PHE A 282 -13.05 -0.67 9.08
CA PHE A 282 -11.65 -0.36 9.28
C PHE A 282 -11.38 0.40 10.58
N ILE A 283 -10.52 -0.22 11.39
CA ILE A 283 -9.58 0.51 12.21
C ILE A 283 -8.45 0.89 11.24
N GLN A 284 -8.41 2.17 10.91
CA GLN A 284 -7.56 2.74 9.86
C GLN A 284 -6.87 4.01 10.36
N PRO A 285 -5.87 4.54 9.64
CA PRO A 285 -5.23 5.81 9.97
C PRO A 285 -6.22 6.96 10.15
N CYS A 286 -5.98 7.81 11.15
CA CYS A 286 -6.83 8.95 11.48
C CYS A 286 -6.08 10.28 11.40
N ILE A 287 -6.82 11.38 11.32
CA ILE A 287 -6.29 12.74 11.42
C ILE A 287 -5.89 12.97 12.89
N ASP A 288 -4.59 13.09 13.16
CA ASP A 288 -4.00 13.27 14.49
C ASP A 288 -3.34 14.65 14.68
N GLY A 289 -3.34 15.48 13.64
CA GLY A 289 -2.73 16.80 13.68
C GLY A 289 -1.19 16.83 13.56
N VAL A 290 -0.52 15.69 13.53
CA VAL A 290 0.94 15.56 13.50
C VAL A 290 1.43 14.74 12.30
N ILE A 291 1.03 13.47 12.21
CA ILE A 291 1.36 12.61 11.06
C ILE A 291 0.44 12.96 9.89
N LEU A 292 -0.86 13.06 10.17
CA LEU A 292 -1.88 13.56 9.27
C LEU A 292 -2.48 14.83 9.86
N PRO A 293 -1.98 16.01 9.48
CA PRO A 293 -2.51 17.31 9.96
C PRO A 293 -3.95 17.56 9.50
N GLU A 294 -4.33 17.03 8.36
CA GLU A 294 -5.66 17.11 7.75
C GLU A 294 -5.97 15.84 6.95
N GLY A 295 -7.19 15.70 6.41
CA GLY A 295 -7.54 14.59 5.54
C GLY A 295 -6.71 14.58 4.25
N VAL A 296 -6.40 13.38 3.73
CA VAL A 296 -5.58 13.27 2.51
C VAL A 296 -6.22 13.92 1.28
N ARG A 297 -7.56 13.91 1.21
CA ARG A 297 -8.31 14.62 0.16
C ARG A 297 -8.13 16.13 0.29
N ASP A 298 -8.23 16.66 1.49
CA ASP A 298 -8.04 18.08 1.75
C ASP A 298 -6.59 18.49 1.44
N SER A 299 -5.61 17.67 1.85
CA SER A 299 -4.20 17.88 1.51
C SER A 299 -3.96 17.92 -0.01
N LEU A 300 -4.63 17.03 -0.76
CA LEU A 300 -4.55 17.02 -2.22
C LEU A 300 -5.20 18.28 -2.83
N GLN A 301 -6.42 18.64 -2.39
CA GLN A 301 -7.15 19.80 -2.88
C GLN A 301 -6.43 21.11 -2.56
N ASN A 302 -5.78 21.20 -1.41
CA ASN A 302 -5.04 22.39 -0.94
C ASN A 302 -3.60 22.46 -1.49
N GLY A 303 -3.11 21.42 -2.18
CA GLY A 303 -1.74 21.35 -2.70
C GLY A 303 -0.68 21.18 -1.60
N HIS A 304 -1.01 20.51 -0.50
CA HIS A 304 -0.10 20.30 0.63
C HIS A 304 0.72 19.02 0.52
N LEU A 305 0.52 18.21 -0.55
CA LEU A 305 1.36 17.06 -0.80
C LEU A 305 2.80 17.46 -1.12
N HIS A 306 3.75 16.58 -0.88
CA HIS A 306 5.14 16.80 -1.28
C HIS A 306 5.22 17.01 -2.80
N ASP A 307 6.00 18.01 -3.24
CA ASP A 307 6.23 18.29 -4.66
C ASP A 307 7.35 17.39 -5.22
N ILE A 308 7.00 16.16 -5.54
CA ILE A 308 7.86 15.09 -6.06
C ILE A 308 7.25 14.46 -7.31
N CYS A 309 7.99 13.58 -8.00
CA CYS A 309 7.43 12.81 -9.10
C CYS A 309 6.44 11.75 -8.58
N TYR A 310 5.31 11.58 -9.26
CA TYR A 310 4.29 10.58 -8.93
C TYR A 310 4.00 9.66 -10.10
N MET A 311 3.81 8.37 -9.79
CA MET A 311 3.21 7.38 -10.68
C MET A 311 1.99 6.79 -9.97
N VAL A 312 0.83 6.86 -10.61
CA VAL A 312 -0.45 6.48 -10.00
C VAL A 312 -1.23 5.64 -10.99
N GLY A 313 -1.93 4.63 -10.54
CA GLY A 313 -2.79 3.87 -11.41
C GLY A 313 -3.60 2.80 -10.71
N CYS A 314 -4.38 2.10 -11.49
CA CYS A 314 -5.30 1.07 -11.04
C CYS A 314 -5.42 -0.06 -12.07
N THR A 315 -6.19 -1.08 -11.73
CA THR A 315 -6.55 -2.16 -12.65
C THR A 315 -7.92 -1.90 -13.28
N ASN A 316 -8.27 -2.62 -14.34
CA ASN A 316 -9.55 -2.40 -15.02
C ASN A 316 -10.73 -3.16 -14.39
N LYS A 317 -10.47 -4.10 -13.47
CA LYS A 317 -11.48 -4.92 -12.79
C LYS A 317 -11.25 -5.00 -11.27
N GLU A 318 -11.03 -3.86 -10.63
CA GLU A 318 -10.68 -3.76 -9.20
C GLU A 318 -11.58 -4.59 -8.28
N ALA A 319 -12.90 -4.52 -8.47
CA ALA A 319 -13.86 -5.15 -7.58
C ALA A 319 -13.99 -6.68 -7.76
N TRP A 320 -13.48 -7.26 -8.84
CA TRP A 320 -13.71 -8.67 -9.19
C TRP A 320 -13.17 -9.66 -8.14
N SER A 321 -12.05 -9.36 -7.54
CA SER A 321 -11.49 -10.18 -6.45
C SER A 321 -12.35 -10.21 -5.18
N MET A 322 -13.29 -9.27 -5.06
CA MET A 322 -14.18 -9.11 -3.90
C MET A 322 -15.63 -9.54 -4.19
N ARG A 323 -15.92 -10.07 -5.38
CA ARG A 323 -17.29 -10.37 -5.85
C ARG A 323 -18.12 -11.26 -4.91
N ASN A 324 -17.50 -12.12 -4.14
CA ASN A 324 -18.20 -12.96 -3.17
C ASN A 324 -18.69 -12.18 -1.93
N ARG A 325 -18.36 -10.89 -1.82
CA ARG A 325 -18.84 -9.97 -0.77
C ARG A 325 -19.98 -9.07 -1.23
N PHE A 326 -20.47 -9.26 -2.47
CA PHE A 326 -21.54 -8.45 -3.06
C PHE A 326 -22.90 -8.98 -2.65
N HIS A 327 -23.45 -8.42 -1.59
CA HIS A 327 -24.76 -8.77 -1.04
C HIS A 327 -25.62 -7.54 -0.75
N ALA A 328 -25.20 -6.35 -1.24
CA ALA A 328 -25.96 -5.13 -0.98
C ALA A 328 -27.31 -5.15 -1.71
N THR A 329 -28.33 -4.62 -1.02
CA THR A 329 -29.65 -4.35 -1.60
C THR A 329 -29.67 -3.02 -2.35
N SER A 330 -30.69 -2.80 -3.18
CA SER A 330 -30.93 -1.51 -3.83
C SER A 330 -31.05 -0.35 -2.83
N GLU A 331 -31.68 -0.58 -1.67
CA GLU A 331 -31.84 0.43 -0.61
C GLU A 331 -30.50 0.78 0.06
N GLU A 332 -29.67 -0.23 0.32
CA GLU A 332 -28.32 -0.01 0.88
C GLU A 332 -27.43 0.74 -0.08
N ILE A 333 -27.49 0.44 -1.39
CA ILE A 333 -26.77 1.18 -2.42
C ILE A 333 -27.28 2.62 -2.45
N ALA A 334 -28.59 2.85 -2.51
CA ALA A 334 -29.19 4.19 -2.54
C ALA A 334 -28.74 5.01 -1.33
N HIS A 335 -28.83 4.45 -0.12
CA HIS A 335 -28.41 5.10 1.11
C HIS A 335 -26.91 5.45 1.09
N LYS A 336 -26.07 4.52 0.62
CA LYS A 336 -24.62 4.77 0.47
C LYS A 336 -24.36 5.92 -0.50
N LEU A 337 -25.02 5.92 -1.65
CA LEU A 337 -24.84 6.96 -2.67
C LEU A 337 -25.35 8.32 -2.24
N GLU A 338 -26.44 8.38 -1.46
CA GLU A 338 -27.00 9.61 -0.91
C GLU A 338 -25.97 10.39 -0.07
N HIS A 339 -25.10 9.69 0.65
CA HIS A 339 -24.10 10.28 1.53
C HIS A 339 -22.68 10.35 0.94
N ALA A 340 -22.40 9.57 -0.12
CA ALA A 340 -21.04 9.41 -0.61
C ALA A 340 -20.48 10.62 -1.35
N TYR A 341 -21.31 11.30 -2.18
CA TYR A 341 -20.85 12.31 -3.14
C TYR A 341 -21.45 13.70 -2.91
N GLY A 342 -21.93 14.00 -1.71
CA GLY A 342 -22.47 15.31 -1.34
C GLY A 342 -23.54 15.80 -2.34
N HIS A 343 -23.37 17.01 -2.89
CA HIS A 343 -24.31 17.60 -3.85
C HIS A 343 -24.32 16.87 -5.22
N TYR A 344 -23.36 16.01 -5.51
CA TYR A 344 -23.37 15.17 -6.72
C TYR A 344 -24.17 13.88 -6.57
N SER A 345 -24.61 13.51 -5.37
CA SER A 345 -25.29 12.23 -5.10
C SER A 345 -26.52 12.02 -5.98
N GLU A 346 -27.39 13.04 -6.12
CA GLU A 346 -28.58 12.94 -6.98
C GLU A 346 -28.24 12.79 -8.46
N ALA A 347 -27.21 13.51 -8.95
CA ALA A 347 -26.79 13.42 -10.33
C ALA A 347 -26.22 12.03 -10.60
N TYR A 348 -25.41 11.50 -9.68
CA TYR A 348 -24.84 10.19 -9.77
C TYR A 348 -25.90 9.07 -9.80
N GLN A 349 -26.91 9.11 -8.92
CA GLN A 349 -28.01 8.15 -8.88
C GLN A 349 -28.86 8.15 -10.18
N ARG A 350 -28.85 9.22 -10.96
CA ARG A 350 -29.55 9.28 -12.26
C ARG A 350 -28.80 8.55 -13.37
N VAL A 351 -27.50 8.40 -13.28
CA VAL A 351 -26.67 7.81 -14.34
C VAL A 351 -26.28 6.36 -14.08
N VAL A 352 -26.45 5.85 -12.84
CA VAL A 352 -26.21 4.44 -12.51
C VAL A 352 -27.52 3.68 -12.31
N LYS A 353 -27.48 2.38 -12.57
CA LYS A 353 -28.64 1.49 -12.40
C LYS A 353 -28.35 0.46 -11.32
N TYR A 354 -29.34 0.23 -10.44
CA TYR A 354 -29.26 -0.73 -9.32
C TYR A 354 -30.64 -1.18 -8.83
N SER A 355 -31.62 -1.33 -9.77
CA SER A 355 -33.01 -1.65 -9.45
C SER A 355 -33.33 -3.15 -9.54
N THR A 356 -32.57 -3.90 -10.30
CA THR A 356 -32.71 -5.36 -10.42
C THR A 356 -31.47 -6.06 -9.84
N ASP A 357 -31.59 -7.35 -9.50
CA ASP A 357 -30.45 -8.14 -9.00
C ASP A 357 -29.26 -8.12 -9.95
N GLU A 358 -29.51 -8.16 -11.27
CA GLU A 358 -28.48 -8.06 -12.30
C GLU A 358 -27.81 -6.67 -12.30
N GLU A 359 -28.59 -5.61 -12.25
CA GLU A 359 -28.08 -4.24 -12.17
C GLU A 359 -27.32 -3.98 -10.86
N ILE A 360 -27.79 -4.53 -9.73
CA ILE A 360 -27.11 -4.47 -8.44
C ILE A 360 -25.76 -5.16 -8.51
N TYR A 361 -25.72 -6.36 -9.09
CA TYR A 361 -24.48 -7.11 -9.24
C TYR A 361 -23.49 -6.38 -10.17
N ASP A 362 -23.96 -5.88 -11.31
CA ASP A 362 -23.17 -5.10 -12.25
C ASP A 362 -22.65 -3.80 -11.62
N PHE A 363 -23.51 -3.10 -10.87
CA PHE A 363 -23.14 -1.90 -10.12
C PHE A 363 -21.97 -2.17 -9.16
N GLN A 364 -22.08 -3.22 -8.34
CA GLN A 364 -21.05 -3.56 -7.36
C GLN A 364 -19.73 -3.97 -8.02
N LEU A 365 -19.81 -4.64 -9.18
CA LEU A 365 -18.65 -5.15 -9.89
C LEU A 365 -17.92 -4.08 -10.69
N ASN A 366 -18.66 -3.27 -11.44
CA ASN A 366 -18.12 -2.36 -12.44
C ASN A 366 -18.23 -0.88 -12.03
N HIS A 367 -19.32 -0.47 -11.39
CA HIS A 367 -19.62 0.93 -11.10
C HIS A 367 -19.31 1.36 -9.65
N GLY A 368 -19.13 0.42 -8.73
CA GLY A 368 -18.74 0.70 -7.35
C GLY A 368 -17.24 0.94 -7.24
N PHE A 369 -16.58 0.02 -6.58
CA PHE A 369 -15.16 0.13 -6.24
C PHE A 369 -14.23 0.27 -7.46
N THR A 370 -14.57 -0.34 -8.62
CA THR A 370 -13.75 -0.22 -9.84
C THR A 370 -13.72 1.21 -10.38
N GLU A 371 -14.88 1.87 -10.49
CA GLU A 371 -14.93 3.27 -10.94
C GLU A 371 -14.47 4.25 -9.86
N ASP A 372 -14.68 3.95 -8.57
CA ASP A 372 -14.12 4.76 -7.47
C ASP A 372 -12.59 4.80 -7.58
N MET A 373 -11.95 3.66 -7.80
CA MET A 373 -10.50 3.58 -7.92
C MET A 373 -9.98 4.38 -9.12
N LEU A 374 -10.66 4.28 -10.25
CA LEU A 374 -10.35 5.08 -11.44
C LEU A 374 -10.51 6.59 -11.15
N ALA A 375 -11.60 6.97 -10.47
CA ALA A 375 -11.87 8.36 -10.13
C ALA A 375 -10.85 8.93 -9.13
N TYR A 376 -10.42 8.13 -8.14
CA TYR A 376 -9.35 8.54 -7.22
C TYR A 376 -8.04 8.81 -7.95
N CYS A 377 -7.63 7.90 -8.83
CA CYS A 377 -6.41 8.08 -9.62
C CYS A 377 -6.49 9.32 -10.52
N ALA A 378 -7.61 9.49 -11.22
CA ALA A 378 -7.83 10.63 -12.10
C ALA A 378 -7.87 11.96 -11.34
N ALA A 379 -8.58 12.02 -10.20
CA ALA A 379 -8.63 13.22 -9.36
C ALA A 379 -7.25 13.56 -8.79
N PHE A 380 -6.51 12.54 -8.31
CA PHE A 380 -5.13 12.73 -7.85
C PHE A 380 -4.26 13.34 -8.95
N CYS A 381 -4.24 12.74 -10.15
CA CYS A 381 -3.44 13.24 -11.28
C CYS A 381 -3.83 14.67 -11.64
N ARG A 382 -5.14 14.96 -11.67
CA ARG A 382 -5.67 16.28 -12.00
C ARG A 382 -5.23 17.34 -10.99
N MET A 383 -5.39 17.07 -9.69
CA MET A 383 -5.03 18.03 -8.63
C MET A 383 -3.52 18.18 -8.48
N GLN A 384 -2.76 17.08 -8.52
CA GLN A 384 -1.30 17.14 -8.42
C GLN A 384 -0.68 17.85 -9.62
N SER A 385 -1.21 17.67 -10.85
CA SER A 385 -0.78 18.44 -12.01
C SER A 385 -1.21 19.93 -11.98
N LEU A 386 -2.14 20.30 -11.10
CA LEU A 386 -2.52 21.69 -10.84
C LEU A 386 -1.57 22.36 -9.84
N HIS A 387 -1.20 21.67 -8.78
CA HIS A 387 -0.46 22.23 -7.64
C HIS A 387 1.03 21.91 -7.68
N GLY A 388 1.41 20.73 -8.18
CA GLY A 388 2.80 20.29 -8.25
C GLY A 388 3.55 20.84 -9.46
N ARG A 389 4.88 20.82 -9.39
CA ARG A 389 5.80 21.19 -10.49
C ARG A 389 6.40 19.96 -11.15
N ASN A 390 6.40 18.85 -10.44
CA ASN A 390 6.95 17.59 -10.91
C ASN A 390 5.89 16.78 -11.68
N PRO A 391 6.31 15.93 -12.64
CA PRO A 391 5.39 15.16 -13.46
C PRO A 391 4.61 14.13 -12.65
N VAL A 392 3.40 13.86 -13.10
CA VAL A 392 2.54 12.78 -12.64
C VAL A 392 2.28 11.85 -13.82
N TYR A 393 2.47 10.55 -13.63
CA TYR A 393 2.22 9.52 -14.63
C TYR A 393 1.04 8.67 -14.22
N PHE A 394 0.10 8.47 -15.15
CA PHE A 394 -1.11 7.69 -14.89
C PHE A 394 -1.11 6.41 -15.72
N TYR A 395 -1.40 5.26 -15.09
CA TYR A 395 -1.54 3.97 -15.77
C TYR A 395 -2.86 3.27 -15.43
N ARG A 396 -3.23 2.32 -16.28
CA ARG A 396 -4.25 1.33 -16.00
C ARG A 396 -3.80 -0.03 -16.52
N LEU A 397 -3.82 -1.06 -15.65
CA LEU A 397 -3.59 -2.42 -16.11
C LEU A 397 -4.84 -2.94 -16.80
N GLU A 398 -4.71 -3.21 -18.10
CA GLU A 398 -5.78 -3.71 -18.97
C GLU A 398 -5.67 -5.23 -19.22
N ARG A 399 -4.48 -5.81 -19.01
CA ARG A 399 -4.22 -7.24 -19.22
C ARG A 399 -5.05 -8.08 -18.27
N GLU A 400 -6.01 -8.84 -18.82
CA GLU A 400 -6.77 -9.84 -18.08
C GLU A 400 -5.87 -11.05 -17.77
N LEU A 401 -5.77 -11.41 -16.47
CA LEU A 401 -4.93 -12.52 -16.04
C LEU A 401 -5.56 -13.86 -16.42
N PRO A 402 -4.76 -14.84 -16.88
CA PRO A 402 -5.27 -16.16 -17.25
C PRO A 402 -5.65 -17.00 -16.02
N GLY A 403 -6.44 -18.06 -16.24
CA GLY A 403 -6.73 -19.09 -15.23
C GLY A 403 -8.12 -19.05 -14.61
N ASP A 404 -8.78 -17.88 -14.61
CA ASP A 404 -10.17 -17.69 -14.23
C ASP A 404 -10.75 -16.43 -14.91
N ASP A 405 -11.94 -16.01 -14.50
CA ASP A 405 -12.66 -14.85 -15.05
C ASP A 405 -12.43 -13.55 -14.25
N ALA A 406 -11.46 -13.53 -13.35
CA ALA A 406 -11.20 -12.35 -12.51
C ALA A 406 -10.61 -11.15 -13.26
N GLY A 407 -10.07 -11.37 -14.46
CA GLY A 407 -9.49 -10.32 -15.31
C GLY A 407 -8.29 -9.65 -14.65
N ALA A 408 -8.13 -8.35 -14.84
CA ALA A 408 -7.15 -7.53 -14.14
C ALA A 408 -7.74 -7.04 -12.80
N PHE A 409 -7.77 -7.92 -11.81
CA PHE A 409 -8.33 -7.68 -10.48
C PHE A 409 -7.41 -6.85 -9.59
N HIS A 410 -7.96 -6.35 -8.49
CA HIS A 410 -7.22 -5.54 -7.50
C HIS A 410 -5.90 -6.17 -7.06
N ALA A 411 -4.81 -5.42 -7.17
CA ALA A 411 -3.45 -5.81 -6.83
C ALA A 411 -2.78 -6.84 -7.79
N SER A 412 -3.42 -7.17 -8.93
CA SER A 412 -2.84 -8.11 -9.90
C SER A 412 -1.58 -7.57 -10.60
N GLU A 413 -1.40 -6.26 -10.68
CA GLU A 413 -0.22 -5.64 -11.27
C GLU A 413 1.09 -5.97 -10.52
N HIS A 414 1.04 -6.35 -9.25
CA HIS A 414 2.25 -6.68 -8.50
C HIS A 414 3.02 -7.83 -9.10
N TRP A 415 2.34 -8.84 -9.65
CA TRP A 415 2.96 -9.96 -10.35
C TRP A 415 3.83 -9.50 -11.52
N TYR A 416 3.36 -8.48 -12.26
CA TYR A 416 4.09 -7.90 -13.40
C TYR A 416 5.22 -6.95 -12.94
N VAL A 417 4.96 -6.10 -11.95
CA VAL A 417 5.93 -5.13 -11.44
C VAL A 417 7.18 -5.81 -10.89
N PHE A 418 7.00 -6.81 -10.04
CA PHE A 418 8.11 -7.57 -9.43
C PHE A 418 8.59 -8.73 -10.31
N ARG A 419 7.89 -9.03 -11.42
CA ARG A 419 8.18 -10.14 -12.33
C ARG A 419 8.12 -11.50 -11.63
N THR A 420 7.21 -11.68 -10.71
CA THR A 420 7.04 -12.87 -9.87
C THR A 420 5.96 -13.82 -10.39
N LEU A 421 5.68 -13.81 -11.70
CA LEU A 421 4.66 -14.64 -12.34
C LEU A 421 4.85 -16.14 -12.04
N ASP A 422 6.10 -16.61 -11.94
CA ASP A 422 6.43 -18.01 -11.60
C ASP A 422 6.03 -18.41 -10.18
N HIS A 423 5.76 -17.45 -9.30
CA HIS A 423 5.29 -17.70 -7.96
C HIS A 423 3.75 -17.80 -7.87
N CYS A 424 3.05 -17.48 -8.95
CA CYS A 424 1.60 -17.52 -9.02
C CYS A 424 1.10 -18.84 -9.60
N TRP A 425 -0.08 -19.28 -9.18
CA TRP A 425 -0.73 -20.50 -9.69
C TRP A 425 -1.26 -20.36 -11.13
N ARG A 426 -1.33 -19.13 -11.66
CA ARG A 426 -1.95 -18.84 -12.97
C ARG A 426 -1.10 -19.33 -14.14
N PRO A 427 -1.70 -19.85 -15.21
CA PRO A 427 -0.98 -20.35 -16.37
C PRO A 427 -0.56 -19.20 -17.31
N PHE A 428 0.35 -18.36 -16.84
CA PHE A 428 0.91 -17.26 -17.63
C PHE A 428 1.64 -17.76 -18.89
N ASP A 429 1.49 -17.02 -19.98
CA ASP A 429 2.14 -17.32 -21.26
C ASP A 429 3.30 -16.35 -21.58
N GLY A 430 3.91 -16.54 -22.76
CA GLY A 430 5.03 -15.69 -23.20
C GLY A 430 4.71 -14.20 -23.30
N ASN A 431 3.45 -13.83 -23.56
CA ASN A 431 3.01 -12.44 -23.63
C ASN A 431 2.99 -11.83 -22.21
N ASP A 432 2.57 -12.60 -21.20
CA ASP A 432 2.58 -12.14 -19.81
C ASP A 432 4.00 -11.87 -19.32
N TYR A 433 4.95 -12.75 -19.64
CA TYR A 433 6.38 -12.54 -19.29
C TYR A 433 6.99 -11.33 -20.03
N GLN A 434 6.61 -11.08 -21.28
CA GLN A 434 7.03 -9.89 -22.01
C GLN A 434 6.43 -8.62 -21.39
N LEU A 435 5.14 -8.64 -21.07
CA LEU A 435 4.47 -7.54 -20.38
C LEU A 435 5.11 -7.28 -19.00
N ALA A 436 5.36 -8.33 -18.22
CA ALA A 436 6.01 -8.20 -16.91
C ALA A 436 7.38 -7.53 -17.03
N LYS A 437 8.15 -7.87 -18.06
CA LYS A 437 9.43 -7.20 -18.34
C LYS A 437 9.23 -5.71 -18.68
N ALA A 438 8.25 -5.38 -19.50
CA ALA A 438 7.96 -4.00 -19.89
C ALA A 438 7.48 -3.17 -18.68
N VAL A 439 6.51 -3.67 -17.92
CA VAL A 439 5.99 -3.03 -16.70
C VAL A 439 7.11 -2.81 -15.69
N SER A 440 7.87 -3.85 -15.37
CA SER A 440 8.99 -3.74 -14.45
C SER A 440 10.05 -2.73 -14.90
N ASN A 441 10.29 -2.60 -16.20
CA ASN A 441 11.20 -1.60 -16.75
C ASN A 441 10.66 -0.16 -16.59
N TYR A 442 9.35 0.08 -16.77
CA TYR A 442 8.75 1.39 -16.50
C TYR A 442 8.94 1.80 -15.03
N TRP A 443 8.68 0.88 -14.09
CA TRP A 443 8.91 1.12 -12.66
C TRP A 443 10.39 1.38 -12.37
N ALA A 444 11.28 0.55 -12.91
CA ALA A 444 12.71 0.72 -12.71
C ALA A 444 13.23 2.06 -13.25
N ASN A 445 12.76 2.49 -14.42
CA ASN A 445 13.13 3.80 -14.99
C ASN A 445 12.62 4.95 -14.11
N PHE A 446 11.36 4.88 -13.65
CA PHE A 446 10.80 5.87 -12.75
C PHE A 446 11.56 5.95 -11.42
N ILE A 447 11.90 4.82 -10.81
CA ILE A 447 12.69 4.77 -9.57
C ILE A 447 14.07 5.41 -9.77
N LYS A 448 14.68 5.22 -10.94
CA LYS A 448 16.00 5.77 -11.28
C LYS A 448 15.98 7.26 -11.61
N ASN A 449 14.93 7.72 -12.29
CA ASN A 449 14.98 9.01 -12.99
C ASN A 449 13.79 9.92 -12.69
N GLY A 450 12.74 9.45 -12.00
CA GLY A 450 11.44 10.14 -11.90
C GLY A 450 10.64 10.14 -13.21
N ASP A 451 11.09 9.38 -14.20
CA ASP A 451 10.52 9.27 -15.55
C ASP A 451 10.46 7.78 -15.94
N PRO A 452 9.28 7.21 -16.27
CA PRO A 452 9.14 5.80 -16.64
C PRO A 452 9.75 5.46 -18.01
N ASN A 453 10.05 6.46 -18.84
CA ASN A 453 10.50 6.27 -20.20
C ASN A 453 11.94 5.73 -20.28
N GLY A 454 12.23 4.96 -21.31
CA GLY A 454 13.57 4.49 -21.62
C GLY A 454 13.60 3.25 -22.51
N GLY A 455 14.75 3.02 -23.15
CA GLY A 455 14.95 1.87 -24.06
C GLY A 455 13.98 1.89 -25.24
N THR A 456 13.35 0.74 -25.49
CA THR A 456 12.39 0.53 -26.58
C THR A 456 10.92 0.53 -26.11
N LEU A 457 10.67 0.97 -24.89
CA LEU A 457 9.32 1.04 -24.35
C LEU A 457 8.49 2.10 -25.11
N PRO A 458 7.18 1.87 -25.34
CA PRO A 458 6.27 2.91 -25.78
C PRO A 458 6.37 4.16 -24.89
N VAL A 459 6.34 5.34 -25.51
CA VAL A 459 6.47 6.61 -24.78
C VAL A 459 5.27 6.82 -23.87
N TRP A 460 5.51 7.03 -22.57
CA TRP A 460 4.53 7.36 -21.56
C TRP A 460 4.61 8.86 -21.26
N THR A 461 3.62 9.63 -21.70
CA THR A 461 3.58 11.07 -21.45
C THR A 461 3.06 11.39 -20.05
N PRO A 462 3.59 12.42 -19.37
CA PRO A 462 3.00 12.89 -18.13
C PRO A 462 1.53 13.25 -18.31
N TYR A 463 0.75 13.16 -17.24
CA TYR A 463 -0.65 13.53 -17.24
C TYR A 463 -0.85 15.02 -17.56
N ASP A 464 -1.68 15.30 -18.56
CA ASP A 464 -2.06 16.65 -18.97
C ASP A 464 -3.57 16.85 -18.76
N ARG A 465 -3.94 17.85 -17.95
CA ARG A 465 -5.35 18.21 -17.67
C ARG A 465 -6.14 18.63 -18.90
N THR A 466 -5.48 19.13 -19.93
CA THR A 466 -6.12 19.58 -21.19
C THR A 466 -6.35 18.43 -22.17
N SER A 467 -5.58 17.36 -22.02
CA SER A 467 -5.68 16.13 -22.83
C SER A 467 -5.41 14.91 -21.94
N PRO A 468 -6.33 14.59 -21.01
CA PRO A 468 -6.12 13.51 -20.05
C PRO A 468 -5.91 12.17 -20.73
N ALA A 469 -4.83 11.47 -20.37
CA ALA A 469 -4.49 10.16 -20.92
C ALA A 469 -3.79 9.32 -19.87
N TYR A 470 -3.81 8.00 -20.04
CA TYR A 470 -3.09 7.04 -19.22
C TYR A 470 -2.33 6.03 -20.09
N MET A 471 -1.31 5.42 -19.53
CA MET A 471 -0.65 4.27 -20.13
C MET A 471 -1.51 3.03 -19.91
N ALA A 472 -2.10 2.49 -20.96
CA ALA A 472 -2.76 1.20 -20.96
C ALA A 472 -1.68 0.11 -20.95
N LEU A 473 -1.57 -0.61 -19.83
CA LEU A 473 -0.61 -1.70 -19.66
C LEU A 473 -1.27 -3.01 -20.11
N ASP A 474 -0.93 -3.44 -21.29
CA ASP A 474 -1.36 -4.69 -21.92
C ASP A 474 -0.23 -5.24 -22.80
N VAL A 475 -0.44 -6.38 -23.44
CA VAL A 475 0.51 -7.01 -24.37
C VAL A 475 1.08 -5.98 -25.36
N GLN A 476 0.27 -5.05 -25.82
CA GLN A 476 0.68 -3.89 -26.61
C GLN A 476 0.38 -2.60 -25.84
N SER A 477 1.23 -2.31 -24.86
CA SER A 477 1.08 -1.09 -24.05
C SER A 477 1.13 0.17 -24.91
N HIS A 478 0.23 1.13 -24.65
CA HIS A 478 0.11 2.37 -25.41
C HIS A 478 -0.55 3.47 -24.59
N MET A 479 -0.32 4.72 -24.96
CA MET A 479 -1.08 5.85 -24.40
C MET A 479 -2.51 5.80 -24.90
N GLN A 480 -3.46 5.88 -23.97
CA GLN A 480 -4.89 5.87 -24.24
C GLN A 480 -5.52 7.14 -23.66
N PRO A 481 -6.36 7.87 -24.43
CA PRO A 481 -7.15 8.97 -23.88
C PRO A 481 -7.98 8.47 -22.69
N GLN A 482 -8.03 9.26 -21.64
CA GLN A 482 -8.89 8.99 -20.49
C GLN A 482 -10.34 9.24 -20.92
N VAL A 483 -11.00 8.19 -21.37
CA VAL A 483 -12.44 8.21 -21.63
C VAL A 483 -13.12 7.85 -20.33
N THR A 484 -13.84 8.80 -19.74
CA THR A 484 -14.67 8.57 -18.57
C THR A 484 -16.13 8.58 -18.97
N ASN A 485 -16.97 7.90 -18.18
CA ASN A 485 -18.40 8.06 -18.25
C ASN A 485 -18.87 9.16 -17.28
N GLU A 486 -20.13 9.56 -17.40
CA GLU A 486 -20.69 10.64 -16.55
C GLU A 486 -20.58 10.31 -15.05
N ALA A 487 -20.69 9.04 -14.66
CA ALA A 487 -20.57 8.60 -13.26
C ALA A 487 -19.14 8.83 -12.71
N VAL A 488 -18.11 8.49 -13.49
CA VAL A 488 -16.71 8.73 -13.10
C VAL A 488 -16.41 10.23 -13.07
N ASP A 489 -16.92 11.01 -14.04
CA ASP A 489 -16.72 12.46 -14.07
C ASP A 489 -17.30 13.16 -12.85
N LEU A 490 -18.49 12.77 -12.39
CA LEU A 490 -19.11 13.30 -11.17
C LEU A 490 -18.25 13.01 -9.94
N ARG A 491 -17.70 11.79 -9.83
CA ARG A 491 -16.79 11.41 -8.74
C ARG A 491 -15.49 12.22 -8.76
N VAL A 492 -14.88 12.36 -9.96
CA VAL A 492 -13.67 13.17 -10.12
C VAL A 492 -13.90 14.62 -9.67
N LYS A 493 -15.02 15.24 -10.08
CA LYS A 493 -15.39 16.59 -9.62
C LYS A 493 -15.52 16.65 -8.10
N TYR A 494 -16.23 15.69 -7.50
CA TYR A 494 -16.38 15.62 -6.05
C TYR A 494 -15.03 15.53 -5.32
N TYR A 495 -14.11 14.67 -5.79
CA TYR A 495 -12.80 14.51 -5.16
C TYR A 495 -11.87 15.71 -5.43
N CYS A 496 -12.07 16.44 -6.52
CA CYS A 496 -11.36 17.68 -6.80
C CYS A 496 -11.92 18.90 -6.05
N GLY A 497 -13.09 18.79 -5.42
CA GLY A 497 -13.73 19.91 -4.73
C GLY A 497 -14.37 20.93 -5.68
N GLU A 498 -14.82 20.50 -6.87
CA GLU A 498 -15.43 21.32 -7.93
C GLU A 498 -16.97 21.41 -7.77
#